data_82c2052649a20347424a5135f1f403d1
#
_entry.id   82c2052649a20347424a5135f1f403d1
#
_cell.length_a   1.000
_cell.length_b   1.000
_cell.length_c   1.000
_cell.angle_alpha   90.00
_cell.angle_beta   90.00
_cell.angle_gamma   90.00
#
_symmetry.space_group_name_H-M   'P 1'
#
loop_
_entity.id
_entity.type
_entity.pdbx_description
1 polymer ?
#
loop_
_entity_poly.entity_id
_entity_poly.type
_entity_poly.pdbx_seq_one_letter_code
_entity_poly.pdbx_strand_id
1 'polypeptide(L)'
;MEQTTNIKELNERIQKESSFVDMVSIEMNKVIVGQKHMIKSLLIGLLSNGHILLEGVPGLAKTLAITSLANIVESKFSRIQFTPDLLPADLLGTMIYSQKKEEFIVRKGPIFSNFILADEINRAPAKVQSALLEAMQERHVTIGQTTYDLEEPFLVLATQNPIEQEGTYPLPEAQIDRFMLKVIIGYPNKKEEKEIMRQNISNEFPTNNTILKPEDILKARKVVREVYLDEKIENYITDIVFATRNPADYNLEKFSSMINYGASPRGSIYLALGAKAYAFIKRRGYVIPEDVRAVCNDVLRHRIGLTYEAEAENVTTEEIINEILNTVEVP
;
A
#
# COMPACT_ATOMS: atom_id res chain seq x y z
N MET A 1 34.31 -14.59 -5.80
CA MET A 1 34.91 -13.24 -5.64
C MET A 1 34.09 -12.15 -6.38
N GLU A 2 33.67 -12.34 -7.63
CA GLU A 2 32.86 -11.33 -8.37
C GLU A 2 31.51 -11.01 -7.72
N GLN A 3 30.76 -12.02 -7.23
CA GLN A 3 29.47 -11.77 -6.55
C GLN A 3 29.62 -10.97 -5.24
N THR A 4 30.68 -11.21 -4.48
CA THR A 4 30.90 -10.51 -3.19
C THR A 4 31.31 -9.03 -3.40
N THR A 5 32.04 -8.74 -4.47
CA THR A 5 32.40 -7.38 -4.86
C THR A 5 31.17 -6.59 -5.32
N ASN A 6 30.28 -7.24 -6.07
CA ASN A 6 29.03 -6.66 -6.57
C ASN A 6 28.04 -6.30 -5.43
N ILE A 7 27.94 -7.14 -4.38
CA ILE A 7 27.07 -6.87 -3.22
C ILE A 7 27.61 -5.69 -2.39
N LYS A 8 28.93 -5.53 -2.27
CA LYS A 8 29.52 -4.42 -1.53
C LYS A 8 29.27 -3.08 -2.23
N GLU A 9 29.51 -3.01 -3.53
CA GLU A 9 29.20 -1.84 -4.34
C GLU A 9 27.71 -1.49 -4.32
N LEU A 10 26.86 -2.51 -4.39
CA LEU A 10 25.40 -2.35 -4.29
C LEU A 10 24.99 -1.78 -2.92
N ASN A 11 25.60 -2.27 -1.83
CA ASN A 11 25.34 -1.74 -0.48
C ASN A 11 25.74 -0.27 -0.36
N GLU A 12 26.91 0.12 -0.85
CA GLU A 12 27.40 1.51 -0.81
C GLU A 12 26.45 2.42 -1.62
N ARG A 13 26.01 1.97 -2.79
CA ARG A 13 25.04 2.68 -3.62
C ARG A 13 23.69 2.83 -2.90
N ILE A 14 23.18 1.76 -2.31
CA ILE A 14 21.90 1.79 -1.58
C ILE A 14 21.98 2.68 -0.35
N GLN A 15 23.07 2.67 0.39
CA GLN A 15 23.27 3.57 1.52
C GLN A 15 23.17 5.05 1.11
N LYS A 16 23.72 5.39 -0.05
CA LYS A 16 23.66 6.74 -0.59
C LYS A 16 22.26 7.09 -1.08
N GLU A 17 21.67 6.22 -1.92
CA GLU A 17 20.37 6.46 -2.56
C GLU A 17 19.19 6.40 -1.58
N SER A 18 19.33 5.68 -0.45
CA SER A 18 18.28 5.59 0.59
C SER A 18 18.35 6.69 1.65
N SER A 19 19.31 7.60 1.57
CA SER A 19 19.50 8.66 2.58
C SER A 19 18.27 9.56 2.76
N PHE A 20 17.49 9.76 1.70
CA PHE A 20 16.27 10.56 1.74
C PHE A 20 15.16 9.95 2.60
N VAL A 21 15.16 8.63 2.83
CA VAL A 21 14.13 7.94 3.60
C VAL A 21 14.02 8.48 5.03
N ASP A 22 15.16 8.79 5.65
CA ASP A 22 15.17 9.39 6.99
C ASP A 22 14.61 10.80 6.95
N MET A 23 14.96 11.59 5.94
CA MET A 23 14.45 12.95 5.77
C MET A 23 12.93 12.94 5.57
N VAL A 24 12.40 12.03 4.73
CA VAL A 24 10.95 11.85 4.56
C VAL A 24 10.31 11.45 5.89
N SER A 25 10.91 10.51 6.63
CA SER A 25 10.40 10.08 7.93
C SER A 25 10.38 11.22 8.94
N ILE A 26 11.40 12.07 8.98
CA ILE A 26 11.48 13.24 9.84
C ILE A 26 10.38 14.24 9.47
N GLU A 27 10.23 14.58 8.18
CA GLU A 27 9.19 15.47 7.70
C GLU A 27 7.77 14.95 8.00
N MET A 28 7.52 13.66 7.78
CA MET A 28 6.25 13.04 8.13
C MET A 28 5.96 13.13 9.63
N ASN A 29 6.95 12.85 10.48
CA ASN A 29 6.81 12.87 11.94
C ASN A 29 6.63 14.30 12.53
N LYS A 30 6.91 15.38 11.79
CA LYS A 30 6.56 16.74 12.22
C LYS A 30 5.06 16.93 12.34
N VAL A 31 4.31 16.32 11.42
CA VAL A 31 2.87 16.53 11.24
C VAL A 31 2.06 15.36 11.81
N ILE A 32 2.60 14.15 11.74
CA ILE A 32 1.91 12.92 12.14
C ILE A 32 2.56 12.40 13.42
N VAL A 33 1.80 12.43 14.49
CA VAL A 33 2.23 11.86 15.77
C VAL A 33 1.94 10.37 15.79
N GLY A 34 2.94 9.58 16.13
CA GLY A 34 2.82 8.12 16.15
C GLY A 34 2.71 7.53 14.75
N GLN A 35 1.81 6.54 14.58
CA GLN A 35 1.49 5.91 13.28
C GLN A 35 2.73 5.47 12.45
N LYS A 36 3.83 5.08 13.12
CA LYS A 36 5.10 4.71 12.49
C LYS A 36 4.95 3.57 11.47
N HIS A 37 4.04 2.64 11.76
CA HIS A 37 3.75 1.52 10.87
C HIS A 37 3.13 2.01 9.57
N MET A 38 2.10 2.90 9.64
CA MET A 38 1.46 3.50 8.49
C MET A 38 2.47 4.26 7.62
N ILE A 39 3.31 5.11 8.22
CA ILE A 39 4.33 5.87 7.49
C ILE A 39 5.29 4.93 6.76
N LYS A 40 5.76 3.87 7.42
CA LYS A 40 6.64 2.87 6.81
C LYS A 40 5.95 2.15 5.66
N SER A 41 4.70 1.73 5.82
CA SER A 41 3.92 1.04 4.78
C SER A 41 3.66 1.95 3.58
N LEU A 42 3.44 3.27 3.79
CA LEU A 42 3.37 4.26 2.70
C LEU A 42 4.66 4.32 1.90
N LEU A 43 5.82 4.34 2.56
CA LEU A 43 7.13 4.32 1.90
C LEU A 43 7.37 3.02 1.15
N ILE A 44 7.02 1.86 1.73
CA ILE A 44 7.12 0.56 1.05
C ILE A 44 6.24 0.55 -0.21
N GLY A 45 4.98 0.96 -0.12
CA GLY A 45 4.08 1.03 -1.27
C GLY A 45 4.59 1.98 -2.35
N LEU A 46 5.06 3.17 -1.98
CA LEU A 46 5.62 4.16 -2.90
C LEU A 46 6.86 3.62 -3.64
N LEU A 47 7.79 3.01 -2.91
CA LEU A 47 9.04 2.48 -3.45
C LEU A 47 8.84 1.19 -4.27
N SER A 48 7.85 0.38 -3.92
CA SER A 48 7.51 -0.85 -4.64
C SER A 48 6.57 -0.63 -5.82
N ASN A 49 6.11 0.60 -6.06
CA ASN A 49 5.07 0.93 -7.04
C ASN A 49 3.74 0.19 -6.78
N GLY A 50 3.39 -0.03 -5.51
CA GLY A 50 2.19 -0.72 -5.04
C GLY A 50 1.17 0.23 -4.42
N HIS A 51 -0.11 -0.12 -4.52
CA HIS A 51 -1.21 0.62 -3.89
C HIS A 51 -1.53 0.06 -2.51
N ILE A 52 -2.14 0.87 -1.66
CA ILE A 52 -2.34 0.55 -0.24
C ILE A 52 -3.81 0.69 0.13
N LEU A 53 -4.33 -0.29 0.86
CA LEU A 53 -5.62 -0.23 1.51
C LEU A 53 -5.39 0.01 3.01
N LEU A 54 -5.95 1.11 3.53
CA LEU A 54 -5.94 1.40 4.95
C LEU A 54 -7.27 1.03 5.58
N GLU A 55 -7.24 0.21 6.60
CA GLU A 55 -8.40 -0.11 7.41
C GLU A 55 -8.26 0.52 8.80
N GLY A 56 -9.26 1.24 9.25
CA GLY A 56 -9.27 1.86 10.56
C GLY A 56 -10.38 2.90 10.70
N VAL A 57 -10.70 3.23 11.94
CA VAL A 57 -11.75 4.20 12.27
C VAL A 57 -11.43 5.59 11.71
N PRO A 58 -12.43 6.48 11.56
CA PRO A 58 -12.21 7.88 11.21
C PRO A 58 -11.31 8.60 12.23
N GLY A 59 -10.63 9.67 11.80
CA GLY A 59 -9.84 10.52 12.69
C GLY A 59 -8.40 10.06 12.97
N LEU A 60 -7.92 8.98 12.34
CA LEU A 60 -6.57 8.44 12.54
C LEU A 60 -5.52 9.00 11.55
N ALA A 61 -5.65 10.26 11.16
CA ALA A 61 -4.70 10.99 10.30
C ALA A 61 -4.42 10.38 8.91
N LYS A 62 -5.33 9.53 8.37
CA LYS A 62 -5.15 8.89 7.05
C LYS A 62 -4.98 9.92 5.93
N THR A 63 -5.89 10.91 5.87
CA THR A 63 -5.80 12.01 4.89
C THR A 63 -4.53 12.83 5.06
N LEU A 64 -4.17 13.14 6.31
CA LEU A 64 -2.99 13.92 6.64
C LEU A 64 -1.71 13.20 6.17
N ALA A 65 -1.65 11.87 6.30
CA ALA A 65 -0.48 11.08 5.91
C ALA A 65 -0.19 11.15 4.41
N ILE A 66 -1.21 10.95 3.57
CA ILE A 66 -1.01 10.99 2.11
C ILE A 66 -0.78 12.40 1.60
N THR A 67 -1.47 13.41 2.17
CA THR A 67 -1.26 14.81 1.81
C THR A 67 0.16 15.26 2.17
N SER A 68 0.64 14.87 3.36
CA SER A 68 2.01 15.14 3.79
C SER A 68 3.04 14.49 2.85
N LEU A 69 2.82 13.24 2.47
CA LEU A 69 3.70 12.54 1.53
C LEU A 69 3.72 13.23 0.15
N ALA A 70 2.55 13.64 -0.35
CA ALA A 70 2.44 14.36 -1.63
C ALA A 70 3.20 15.69 -1.61
N ASN A 71 3.10 16.44 -0.51
CA ASN A 71 3.84 17.70 -0.34
C ASN A 71 5.36 17.48 -0.27
N ILE A 72 5.80 16.44 0.45
CA ILE A 72 7.21 16.08 0.57
C ILE A 72 7.83 15.73 -0.78
N VAL A 73 7.05 15.10 -1.69
CA VAL A 73 7.50 14.62 -3.02
C VAL A 73 7.15 15.61 -4.16
N GLU A 74 6.75 16.84 -3.86
CA GLU A 74 6.34 17.85 -4.88
C GLU A 74 5.36 17.29 -5.92
N SER A 75 4.33 16.58 -5.48
CA SER A 75 3.42 15.83 -6.35
C SER A 75 1.98 16.30 -6.22
N LYS A 76 1.21 16.13 -7.31
CA LYS A 76 -0.23 16.43 -7.30
C LYS A 76 -0.97 15.44 -6.41
N PHE A 77 -1.85 15.96 -5.57
CA PHE A 77 -2.73 15.20 -4.69
C PHE A 77 -4.20 15.43 -5.03
N SER A 78 -5.00 14.37 -5.02
CA SER A 78 -6.46 14.44 -5.07
C SER A 78 -7.09 13.56 -3.99
N ARG A 79 -8.09 14.10 -3.31
CA ARG A 79 -8.97 13.33 -2.43
C ARG A 79 -10.28 13.08 -3.15
N ILE A 80 -10.73 11.85 -3.15
CA ILE A 80 -12.00 11.41 -3.74
C ILE A 80 -12.79 10.74 -2.62
N GLN A 81 -13.89 11.38 -2.22
CA GLN A 81 -14.82 10.79 -1.27
C GLN A 81 -15.75 9.84 -2.04
N PHE A 82 -15.72 8.58 -1.70
CA PHE A 82 -16.61 7.58 -2.31
C PHE A 82 -17.97 7.66 -1.66
N THR A 83 -19.02 7.84 -2.48
CA THR A 83 -20.43 7.97 -2.07
C THR A 83 -21.31 7.10 -2.96
N PRO A 84 -22.52 6.73 -2.52
CA PRO A 84 -23.42 5.88 -3.32
C PRO A 84 -23.83 6.45 -4.67
N ASP A 85 -23.80 7.77 -4.84
CA ASP A 85 -24.17 8.50 -6.05
C ASP A 85 -22.98 8.79 -7.00
N LEU A 86 -21.74 8.46 -6.59
CA LEU A 86 -20.56 8.68 -7.41
C LEU A 86 -20.61 7.86 -8.70
N LEU A 87 -20.23 8.47 -9.81
CA LEU A 87 -20.15 7.83 -11.13
C LEU A 87 -18.69 7.61 -11.56
N PRO A 88 -18.41 6.60 -12.41
CA PRO A 88 -17.07 6.41 -12.98
C PRO A 88 -16.52 7.65 -13.69
N ALA A 89 -17.40 8.44 -14.34
CA ALA A 89 -17.02 9.68 -15.01
C ALA A 89 -16.51 10.77 -14.05
N ASP A 90 -17.00 10.79 -12.79
CA ASP A 90 -16.54 11.73 -11.78
C ASP A 90 -15.08 11.43 -11.37
N LEU A 91 -14.69 10.17 -11.41
CA LEU A 91 -13.36 9.69 -11.12
C LEU A 91 -12.40 9.86 -12.31
N LEU A 92 -12.80 9.33 -13.47
CA LEU A 92 -11.97 9.21 -14.66
C LEU A 92 -11.96 10.49 -15.50
N GLY A 93 -13.08 11.22 -15.49
CA GLY A 93 -13.33 12.32 -16.38
C GLY A 93 -14.28 11.96 -17.53
N THR A 94 -14.63 12.94 -18.33
CA THR A 94 -15.64 12.80 -19.39
C THR A 94 -15.34 13.73 -20.55
N MET A 95 -16.02 13.50 -21.66
CA MET A 95 -16.07 14.44 -22.79
C MET A 95 -17.18 15.47 -22.58
N ILE A 96 -16.85 16.74 -22.69
CA ILE A 96 -17.80 17.85 -22.62
C ILE A 96 -17.81 18.62 -23.94
N TYR A 97 -18.98 19.04 -24.42
CA TYR A 97 -19.08 19.88 -25.59
C TYR A 97 -18.70 21.34 -25.25
N SER A 98 -17.71 21.87 -25.90
CA SER A 98 -17.29 23.27 -25.77
C SER A 98 -18.00 24.12 -26.80
N GLN A 99 -18.99 24.93 -26.36
CA GLN A 99 -19.69 25.88 -27.25
C GLN A 99 -18.75 26.91 -27.92
N LYS A 100 -17.64 27.27 -27.21
CA LYS A 100 -16.67 28.25 -27.75
C LYS A 100 -15.82 27.70 -28.90
N LYS A 101 -15.53 26.38 -28.86
CA LYS A 101 -14.68 25.72 -29.84
C LYS A 101 -15.48 24.86 -30.83
N GLU A 102 -16.78 24.69 -30.55
CA GLU A 102 -17.71 23.83 -31.31
C GLU A 102 -17.20 22.37 -31.44
N GLU A 103 -16.47 21.90 -30.41
CA GLU A 103 -15.87 20.57 -30.36
C GLU A 103 -16.05 19.90 -29.00
N PHE A 104 -15.94 18.57 -28.97
CA PHE A 104 -15.84 17.82 -27.72
C PHE A 104 -14.44 17.91 -27.17
N ILE A 105 -14.30 18.36 -25.92
CA ILE A 105 -13.05 18.42 -25.19
C ILE A 105 -13.07 17.42 -24.03
N VAL A 106 -11.93 16.82 -23.73
CA VAL A 106 -11.79 15.92 -22.59
C VAL A 106 -11.56 16.75 -21.33
N ARG A 107 -12.41 16.54 -20.35
CA ARG A 107 -12.21 17.00 -18.98
C ARG A 107 -11.71 15.85 -18.13
N LYS A 108 -10.41 15.85 -17.81
CA LYS A 108 -9.77 14.84 -16.97
C LYS A 108 -10.33 14.90 -15.55
N GLY A 109 -10.56 13.73 -14.95
CA GLY A 109 -11.01 13.56 -13.57
C GLY A 109 -9.86 13.61 -12.56
N PRO A 110 -10.17 13.49 -11.25
CA PRO A 110 -9.17 13.54 -10.18
C PRO A 110 -8.16 12.38 -10.21
N ILE A 111 -8.46 11.29 -10.94
CA ILE A 111 -7.55 10.15 -11.11
C ILE A 111 -6.21 10.55 -11.75
N PHE A 112 -6.15 11.66 -12.48
CA PHE A 112 -4.94 12.20 -13.12
C PHE A 112 -4.07 13.00 -12.14
N SER A 113 -3.94 12.50 -10.91
CA SER A 113 -3.02 13.01 -9.88
C SER A 113 -2.04 11.92 -9.49
N ASN A 114 -0.86 12.30 -9.01
CA ASN A 114 0.18 11.36 -8.59
C ASN A 114 -0.21 10.58 -7.34
N PHE A 115 -0.80 11.28 -6.35
CA PHE A 115 -1.25 10.71 -5.09
C PHE A 115 -2.75 10.88 -4.95
N ILE A 116 -3.44 9.76 -4.74
CA ILE A 116 -4.90 9.73 -4.62
C ILE A 116 -5.27 9.11 -3.29
N LEU A 117 -6.12 9.81 -2.55
CA LEU A 117 -6.87 9.25 -1.45
C LEU A 117 -8.28 8.89 -1.93
N ALA A 118 -8.54 7.59 -2.07
CA ALA A 118 -9.87 7.05 -2.30
C ALA A 118 -10.52 6.78 -0.93
N ASP A 119 -11.22 7.78 -0.42
CA ASP A 119 -11.75 7.76 0.95
C ASP A 119 -13.07 7.00 0.99
N GLU A 120 -13.19 6.01 1.90
CA GLU A 120 -14.35 5.14 2.08
C GLU A 120 -14.75 4.39 0.78
N ILE A 121 -13.79 3.71 0.15
CA ILE A 121 -13.96 3.04 -1.15
C ILE A 121 -15.17 2.08 -1.19
N ASN A 122 -15.51 1.48 -0.05
CA ASN A 122 -16.64 0.56 0.09
C ASN A 122 -18.03 1.26 0.11
N ARG A 123 -18.11 2.60 0.06
CA ARG A 123 -19.40 3.33 -0.01
C ARG A 123 -19.89 3.57 -1.43
N ALA A 124 -19.05 3.43 -2.43
CA ALA A 124 -19.47 3.60 -3.82
C ALA A 124 -19.86 2.29 -4.49
N PRO A 125 -20.74 2.34 -5.51
CA PRO A 125 -21.14 1.17 -6.29
C PRO A 125 -19.96 0.44 -6.95
N ALA A 126 -20.10 -0.86 -7.17
CA ALA A 126 -19.06 -1.72 -7.74
C ALA A 126 -18.47 -1.21 -9.07
N LYS A 127 -19.26 -0.48 -9.88
CA LYS A 127 -18.78 0.10 -11.14
C LYS A 127 -17.70 1.16 -10.92
N VAL A 128 -17.84 1.99 -9.88
CA VAL A 128 -16.85 3.03 -9.53
C VAL A 128 -15.60 2.41 -8.93
N GLN A 129 -15.79 1.44 -8.03
CA GLN A 129 -14.67 0.66 -7.47
C GLN A 129 -13.86 -0.01 -8.59
N SER A 130 -14.54 -0.67 -9.54
CA SER A 130 -13.89 -1.33 -10.68
C SER A 130 -13.10 -0.34 -11.55
N ALA A 131 -13.64 0.85 -11.81
CA ALA A 131 -12.96 1.88 -12.58
C ALA A 131 -11.67 2.36 -11.91
N LEU A 132 -11.67 2.56 -10.59
CA LEU A 132 -10.45 2.88 -9.83
C LEU A 132 -9.43 1.75 -9.92
N LEU A 133 -9.87 0.51 -9.67
CA LEU A 133 -8.99 -0.65 -9.63
C LEU A 133 -8.41 -1.02 -11.01
N GLU A 134 -9.14 -0.72 -12.08
CA GLU A 134 -8.63 -0.83 -13.45
C GLU A 134 -7.52 0.21 -13.69
N ALA A 135 -7.77 1.48 -13.39
CA ALA A 135 -6.78 2.54 -13.52
C ALA A 135 -5.51 2.28 -12.66
N MET A 136 -5.68 1.69 -11.46
CA MET A 136 -4.55 1.27 -10.61
C MET A 136 -3.68 0.20 -11.29
N GLN A 137 -4.29 -0.76 -11.96
CA GLN A 137 -3.60 -1.88 -12.59
C GLN A 137 -2.98 -1.48 -13.93
N GLU A 138 -3.77 -0.85 -14.79
CA GLU A 138 -3.38 -0.57 -16.17
C GLU A 138 -2.51 0.70 -16.31
N ARG A 139 -2.53 1.58 -15.30
CA ARG A 139 -1.78 2.87 -15.31
C ARG A 139 -2.17 3.82 -16.44
N HIS A 140 -3.31 3.60 -17.05
CA HIS A 140 -3.90 4.47 -18.04
C HIS A 140 -5.43 4.48 -17.91
N VAL A 141 -6.06 5.47 -18.53
CA VAL A 141 -7.51 5.67 -18.55
C VAL A 141 -7.95 5.99 -19.97
N THR A 142 -9.01 5.33 -20.45
CA THR A 142 -9.61 5.62 -21.75
C THR A 142 -10.84 6.51 -21.57
N ILE A 143 -10.83 7.68 -22.20
CA ILE A 143 -11.97 8.62 -22.22
C ILE A 143 -12.40 8.84 -23.68
N GLY A 144 -13.61 8.41 -24.01
CA GLY A 144 -14.07 8.38 -25.41
C GLY A 144 -13.27 7.39 -26.23
N GLN A 145 -12.52 7.89 -27.20
CA GLN A 145 -11.68 7.07 -28.10
C GLN A 145 -10.18 7.20 -27.81
N THR A 146 -9.79 7.95 -26.77
CA THR A 146 -8.40 8.26 -26.48
C THR A 146 -7.98 7.68 -25.13
N THR A 147 -6.83 7.01 -25.12
CA THR A 147 -6.20 6.49 -23.91
C THR A 147 -5.15 7.48 -23.42
N TYR A 148 -5.16 7.75 -22.12
CA TYR A 148 -4.28 8.69 -21.42
C TYR A 148 -3.51 7.95 -20.34
N ASP A 149 -2.19 8.03 -20.37
CA ASP A 149 -1.34 7.51 -19.32
C ASP A 149 -1.49 8.34 -18.04
N LEU A 150 -1.38 7.67 -16.88
CA LEU A 150 -1.32 8.31 -15.58
C LEU A 150 0.13 8.68 -15.25
N GLU A 151 0.33 9.91 -14.75
CA GLU A 151 1.67 10.42 -14.41
C GLU A 151 2.28 9.63 -13.25
N GLU A 152 3.54 9.22 -13.39
CA GLU A 152 4.29 8.56 -12.31
C GLU A 152 5.08 9.58 -11.45
N PRO A 153 5.29 9.31 -10.15
CA PRO A 153 4.78 8.17 -9.40
C PRO A 153 3.26 8.24 -9.20
N PHE A 154 2.56 7.12 -9.37
CA PHE A 154 1.12 7.02 -9.14
C PHE A 154 0.84 6.11 -7.97
N LEU A 155 0.28 6.64 -6.89
CA LEU A 155 -0.05 5.91 -5.67
C LEU A 155 -1.49 6.17 -5.27
N VAL A 156 -2.27 5.11 -5.15
CA VAL A 156 -3.61 5.14 -4.57
C VAL A 156 -3.55 4.61 -3.14
N LEU A 157 -4.03 5.42 -2.22
CA LEU A 157 -4.32 5.06 -0.85
C LEU A 157 -5.84 4.98 -0.71
N ALA A 158 -6.39 3.78 -0.64
CA ALA A 158 -7.81 3.59 -0.38
C ALA A 158 -8.05 3.41 1.12
N THR A 159 -9.19 3.89 1.61
CA THR A 159 -9.59 3.68 3.00
C THR A 159 -10.87 2.88 3.10
N GLN A 160 -10.95 2.06 4.15
CA GLN A 160 -12.18 1.38 4.58
C GLN A 160 -12.42 1.65 6.06
N ASN A 161 -13.70 1.83 6.41
CA ASN A 161 -14.12 1.88 7.80
C ASN A 161 -14.74 0.52 8.18
N PRO A 162 -14.13 -0.23 9.10
CA PRO A 162 -14.64 -1.56 9.45
C PRO A 162 -15.93 -1.53 10.27
N ILE A 163 -16.27 -0.38 10.88
CA ILE A 163 -17.43 -0.24 11.78
C ILE A 163 -18.71 0.06 10.98
N GLU A 164 -18.62 0.82 9.89
CA GLU A 164 -19.74 1.20 9.07
C GLU A 164 -20.09 0.08 8.08
N GLN A 165 -21.17 -0.66 8.37
CA GLN A 165 -21.68 -1.73 7.49
C GLN A 165 -22.91 -1.31 6.68
N GLU A 166 -23.73 -0.38 7.20
CA GLU A 166 -24.92 0.10 6.48
C GLU A 166 -24.53 0.95 5.27
N GLY A 167 -25.16 0.66 4.12
CA GLY A 167 -24.93 1.40 2.86
C GLY A 167 -23.56 1.17 2.24
N THR A 168 -22.89 0.06 2.58
CA THR A 168 -21.60 -0.29 2.02
C THR A 168 -21.70 -1.39 0.95
N TYR A 169 -20.80 -1.34 -0.02
CA TYR A 169 -20.61 -2.34 -1.06
C TYR A 169 -19.23 -2.98 -0.82
N PRO A 170 -19.16 -4.19 -0.22
CA PRO A 170 -17.88 -4.83 0.04
C PRO A 170 -17.10 -5.03 -1.25
N LEU A 171 -15.82 -4.78 -1.19
CA LEU A 171 -14.92 -5.08 -2.30
C LEU A 171 -14.81 -6.60 -2.47
N PRO A 172 -15.05 -7.15 -3.67
CA PRO A 172 -14.76 -8.55 -3.95
C PRO A 172 -13.29 -8.88 -3.69
N GLU A 173 -13.01 -10.09 -3.22
CA GLU A 173 -11.66 -10.56 -2.87
C GLU A 173 -10.65 -10.39 -4.01
N ALA A 174 -11.04 -10.72 -5.25
CA ALA A 174 -10.21 -10.52 -6.43
C ALA A 174 -9.85 -9.04 -6.70
N GLN A 175 -10.65 -8.11 -6.16
CA GLN A 175 -10.39 -6.68 -6.25
C GLN A 175 -9.46 -6.21 -5.13
N ILE A 176 -9.65 -6.72 -3.92
CA ILE A 176 -8.78 -6.41 -2.77
C ILE A 176 -7.36 -6.93 -3.02
N ASP A 177 -7.17 -8.06 -3.69
CA ASP A 177 -5.88 -8.65 -4.06
C ASP A 177 -5.01 -7.72 -4.95
N ARG A 178 -5.60 -6.68 -5.58
CA ARG A 178 -4.87 -5.67 -6.34
C ARG A 178 -4.10 -4.67 -5.48
N PHE A 179 -4.51 -4.49 -4.23
CA PHE A 179 -3.73 -3.69 -3.27
C PHE A 179 -2.51 -4.48 -2.82
N MET A 180 -1.34 -3.84 -2.86
CA MET A 180 -0.10 -4.47 -2.41
C MET A 180 -0.14 -4.75 -0.90
N LEU A 181 -0.56 -3.75 -0.13
CA LEU A 181 -0.62 -3.79 1.33
C LEU A 181 -2.04 -3.49 1.81
N LYS A 182 -2.51 -4.23 2.81
CA LYS A 182 -3.64 -3.87 3.65
C LYS A 182 -3.11 -3.57 5.05
N VAL A 183 -3.17 -2.32 5.45
CA VAL A 183 -2.61 -1.82 6.71
C VAL A 183 -3.73 -1.50 7.68
N ILE A 184 -3.69 -2.11 8.85
CA ILE A 184 -4.63 -1.84 9.94
C ILE A 184 -4.07 -0.70 10.80
N ILE A 185 -4.88 0.33 11.01
CA ILE A 185 -4.51 1.50 11.79
C ILE A 185 -5.27 1.47 13.12
N GLY A 186 -4.51 1.35 14.19
CA GLY A 186 -5.04 1.42 15.55
C GLY A 186 -5.06 2.83 16.12
N TYR A 187 -5.70 2.96 17.27
CA TYR A 187 -5.70 4.21 18.04
C TYR A 187 -4.28 4.57 18.51
N PRO A 188 -3.97 5.87 18.62
CA PRO A 188 -2.74 6.31 19.25
C PRO A 188 -2.70 5.89 20.72
N ASN A 189 -1.50 5.71 21.25
CA ASN A 189 -1.36 5.48 22.68
C ASN A 189 -1.56 6.80 23.47
N LYS A 190 -1.74 6.71 24.79
CA LYS A 190 -2.04 7.88 25.65
C LYS A 190 -1.02 9.03 25.53
N LYS A 191 0.25 8.73 25.26
CA LYS A 191 1.29 9.76 25.11
C LYS A 191 1.16 10.45 23.75
N GLU A 192 0.94 9.69 22.70
CA GLU A 192 0.72 10.17 21.34
C GLU A 192 -0.57 11.01 21.27
N GLU A 193 -1.66 10.57 21.90
CA GLU A 193 -2.92 11.31 21.94
C GLU A 193 -2.76 12.68 22.64
N LYS A 194 -2.00 12.71 23.75
CA LYS A 194 -1.66 13.97 24.43
C LYS A 194 -0.85 14.92 23.53
N GLU A 195 0.07 14.37 22.72
CA GLU A 195 0.85 15.13 21.75
C GLU A 195 -0.03 15.69 20.64
N ILE A 196 -0.90 14.83 20.05
CA ILE A 196 -1.90 15.23 19.04
C ILE A 196 -2.76 16.37 19.57
N MET A 197 -3.29 16.25 20.80
CA MET A 197 -4.08 17.29 21.44
C MET A 197 -3.29 18.60 21.53
N ARG A 198 -2.04 18.56 21.99
CA ARG A 198 -1.19 19.76 22.13
C ARG A 198 -0.92 20.43 20.81
N GLN A 199 -0.62 19.66 19.75
CA GLN A 199 -0.41 20.20 18.41
C GLN A 199 -1.66 20.87 17.85
N ASN A 200 -2.86 20.31 18.10
CA ASN A 200 -4.11 20.83 17.57
C ASN A 200 -4.69 22.02 18.31
N ILE A 201 -4.33 22.23 19.58
CA ILE A 201 -4.74 23.42 20.35
C ILE A 201 -3.73 24.58 20.26
N SER A 202 -2.56 24.33 19.65
CA SER A 202 -1.59 25.39 19.38
C SER A 202 -2.03 26.24 18.19
N ASN A 203 -1.64 27.50 18.16
CA ASN A 203 -1.94 28.37 17.01
C ASN A 203 -1.06 28.12 15.79
N GLU A 204 -0.06 27.26 15.91
CA GLU A 204 0.88 26.92 14.86
C GLU A 204 0.77 25.44 14.53
N PHE A 205 0.23 25.13 13.35
CA PHE A 205 0.24 23.75 12.83
C PHE A 205 1.58 23.50 12.13
N PRO A 206 2.29 22.41 12.48
CA PRO A 206 3.50 22.05 11.78
C PRO A 206 3.20 21.72 10.31
N THR A 207 4.06 22.18 9.42
CA THR A 207 3.99 21.93 7.99
C THR A 207 5.19 21.12 7.51
N ASN A 208 5.00 20.36 6.45
CA ASN A 208 6.09 19.62 5.81
C ASN A 208 6.82 20.51 4.82
N ASN A 209 8.13 20.28 4.70
CA ASN A 209 8.94 20.83 3.63
C ASN A 209 8.95 19.87 2.44
N THR A 210 8.94 20.40 1.24
CA THR A 210 9.24 19.67 0.00
C THR A 210 10.73 19.36 -0.02
N ILE A 211 11.08 18.08 -0.15
CA ILE A 211 12.48 17.61 -0.13
C ILE A 211 12.83 16.70 -1.30
N LEU A 212 11.84 16.19 -2.03
CA LEU A 212 12.00 15.27 -3.15
C LEU A 212 11.18 15.74 -4.34
N LYS A 213 11.65 15.33 -5.52
CA LYS A 213 10.90 15.43 -6.77
C LYS A 213 10.38 14.07 -7.19
N PRO A 214 9.34 14.00 -8.04
CA PRO A 214 8.83 12.75 -8.60
C PRO A 214 9.92 11.85 -9.19
N GLU A 215 10.90 12.44 -9.89
CA GLU A 215 12.01 11.72 -10.53
C GLU A 215 12.91 11.00 -9.52
N ASP A 216 13.07 11.54 -8.31
CA ASP A 216 13.87 10.92 -7.25
C ASP A 216 13.23 9.61 -6.78
N ILE A 217 11.90 9.58 -6.70
CA ILE A 217 11.15 8.34 -6.40
C ILE A 217 11.32 7.31 -7.51
N LEU A 218 11.26 7.74 -8.77
CA LEU A 218 11.43 6.83 -9.92
C LEU A 218 12.84 6.24 -9.97
N LYS A 219 13.87 7.02 -9.62
CA LYS A 219 15.24 6.52 -9.46
C LYS A 219 15.33 5.51 -8.32
N ALA A 220 14.77 5.85 -7.15
CA ALA A 220 14.77 4.97 -5.99
C ALA A 220 14.08 3.63 -6.29
N ARG A 221 12.95 3.62 -7.01
CA ARG A 221 12.27 2.39 -7.46
C ARG A 221 13.18 1.47 -8.28
N LYS A 222 14.02 2.03 -9.17
CA LYS A 222 14.98 1.24 -9.94
C LYS A 222 16.02 0.60 -9.03
N VAL A 223 16.56 1.36 -8.08
CA VAL A 223 17.54 0.85 -7.12
C VAL A 223 16.94 -0.21 -6.19
N VAL A 224 15.69 -0.02 -5.73
CA VAL A 224 14.98 -1.04 -4.92
C VAL A 224 14.85 -2.36 -5.68
N ARG A 225 14.59 -2.35 -6.98
CA ARG A 225 14.51 -3.58 -7.79
C ARG A 225 15.85 -4.32 -7.89
N GLU A 226 16.97 -3.60 -7.81
CA GLU A 226 18.33 -4.15 -7.83
C GLU A 226 18.75 -4.78 -6.49
N VAL A 227 18.03 -4.52 -5.36
CA VAL A 227 18.28 -5.18 -4.08
C VAL A 227 18.32 -6.68 -4.28
N TYR A 228 19.42 -7.31 -3.83
CA TYR A 228 19.66 -8.73 -4.03
C TYR A 228 18.68 -9.57 -3.23
N LEU A 229 18.09 -10.54 -3.90
CA LEU A 229 17.20 -11.54 -3.31
C LEU A 229 17.84 -12.91 -3.57
N ASP A 230 18.25 -13.59 -2.49
CA ASP A 230 18.85 -14.90 -2.57
C ASP A 230 17.79 -15.96 -2.85
N GLU A 231 18.16 -17.04 -3.57
CA GLU A 231 17.25 -18.15 -3.88
C GLU A 231 16.63 -18.78 -2.62
N LYS A 232 17.38 -18.83 -1.53
CA LYS A 232 16.87 -19.32 -0.24
C LYS A 232 15.73 -18.44 0.30
N ILE A 233 15.83 -17.11 0.11
CA ILE A 233 14.73 -16.19 0.48
C ILE A 233 13.56 -16.32 -0.48
N GLU A 234 13.80 -16.54 -1.78
CA GLU A 234 12.73 -16.83 -2.75
C GLU A 234 11.97 -18.11 -2.36
N ASN A 235 12.68 -19.16 -1.97
CA ASN A 235 12.08 -20.39 -1.48
C ASN A 235 11.28 -20.14 -0.19
N TYR A 236 11.84 -19.42 0.78
CA TYR A 236 11.15 -19.03 2.02
C TYR A 236 9.84 -18.26 1.76
N ILE A 237 9.85 -17.28 0.84
CA ILE A 237 8.64 -16.54 0.43
C ILE A 237 7.62 -17.49 -0.20
N THR A 238 8.09 -18.40 -1.04
CA THR A 238 7.22 -19.36 -1.72
C THR A 238 6.59 -20.33 -0.72
N ASP A 239 7.36 -20.86 0.22
CA ASP A 239 6.89 -21.76 1.28
C ASP A 239 5.83 -21.07 2.17
N ILE A 240 6.04 -19.81 2.56
CA ILE A 240 5.03 -19.03 3.30
C ILE A 240 3.72 -18.97 2.52
N VAL A 241 3.76 -18.67 1.22
CA VAL A 241 2.56 -18.57 0.39
C VAL A 241 1.91 -19.92 0.17
N PHE A 242 2.69 -20.98 -0.06
CA PHE A 242 2.17 -22.35 -0.21
C PHE A 242 1.56 -22.88 1.10
N ALA A 243 2.12 -22.55 2.25
CA ALA A 243 1.54 -22.88 3.56
C ALA A 243 0.14 -22.28 3.74
N THR A 244 -0.19 -21.14 3.10
CA THR A 244 -1.55 -20.59 3.12
C THR A 244 -2.54 -21.40 2.26
N ARG A 245 -2.03 -22.16 1.26
CA ARG A 245 -2.87 -22.96 0.32
C ARG A 245 -3.00 -24.42 0.78
N ASN A 246 -1.91 -24.98 1.28
CA ASN A 246 -1.79 -26.38 1.69
C ASN A 246 -1.19 -26.44 3.11
N PRO A 247 -1.93 -26.04 4.15
CA PRO A 247 -1.38 -26.00 5.53
C PRO A 247 -0.85 -27.35 6.01
N ALA A 248 -1.49 -28.46 5.61
CA ALA A 248 -1.10 -29.79 6.02
C ALA A 248 0.33 -30.18 5.59
N ASP A 249 0.79 -29.68 4.44
CA ASP A 249 2.15 -29.95 3.93
C ASP A 249 3.24 -29.26 4.77
N TYR A 250 2.85 -28.34 5.65
CA TYR A 250 3.74 -27.50 6.49
C TYR A 250 3.51 -27.73 7.98
N ASN A 251 2.98 -28.88 8.40
CA ASN A 251 2.65 -29.22 9.81
C ASN A 251 1.66 -28.20 10.46
N LEU A 252 0.72 -27.72 9.67
CA LEU A 252 -0.31 -26.75 10.08
C LEU A 252 -1.72 -27.29 9.87
N GLU A 253 -1.91 -28.61 10.07
CA GLU A 253 -3.16 -29.36 9.79
C GLU A 253 -4.37 -28.70 10.49
N LYS A 254 -4.17 -28.11 11.67
CA LYS A 254 -5.23 -27.42 12.41
C LYS A 254 -5.90 -26.29 11.63
N PHE A 255 -5.21 -25.68 10.66
CA PHE A 255 -5.75 -24.60 9.84
C PHE A 255 -6.36 -25.08 8.52
N SER A 256 -6.28 -26.38 8.20
CA SER A 256 -6.80 -26.90 6.94
C SER A 256 -8.32 -26.75 6.80
N SER A 257 -9.07 -26.81 7.91
CA SER A 257 -10.53 -26.54 7.95
C SER A 257 -10.87 -25.07 8.09
N MET A 258 -9.90 -24.22 8.44
CA MET A 258 -10.11 -22.81 8.75
C MET A 258 -9.82 -21.87 7.56
N ILE A 259 -9.05 -22.34 6.59
CA ILE A 259 -8.71 -21.57 5.38
C ILE A 259 -9.61 -22.00 4.22
N ASN A 260 -10.41 -21.06 3.72
CA ASN A 260 -11.26 -21.29 2.55
C ASN A 260 -10.45 -21.21 1.25
N TYR A 261 -9.55 -20.21 1.14
CA TYR A 261 -8.58 -20.08 0.06
C TYR A 261 -7.32 -19.36 0.56
N GLY A 262 -6.16 -19.74 -0.01
CA GLY A 262 -4.86 -19.16 0.28
C GLY A 262 -4.47 -18.05 -0.70
N ALA A 263 -3.34 -17.42 -0.45
CA ALA A 263 -2.85 -16.29 -1.20
C ALA A 263 -2.55 -16.63 -2.68
N SER A 264 -2.90 -15.72 -3.58
CA SER A 264 -2.60 -15.79 -5.02
C SER A 264 -1.07 -15.62 -5.27
N PRO A 265 -0.58 -15.84 -6.51
CA PRO A 265 0.81 -15.53 -6.87
C PRO A 265 1.21 -14.06 -6.64
N ARG A 266 0.24 -13.14 -6.59
CA ARG A 266 0.49 -11.75 -6.17
C ARG A 266 1.04 -11.67 -4.75
N GLY A 267 0.67 -12.59 -3.86
CA GLY A 267 1.23 -12.70 -2.52
C GLY A 267 2.75 -12.85 -2.57
N SER A 268 3.28 -13.82 -3.34
CA SER A 268 4.72 -14.02 -3.49
C SER A 268 5.42 -12.80 -4.10
N ILE A 269 4.84 -12.23 -5.17
CA ILE A 269 5.38 -11.04 -5.86
C ILE A 269 5.46 -9.86 -4.89
N TYR A 270 4.41 -9.60 -4.13
CA TYR A 270 4.36 -8.45 -3.22
C TYR A 270 5.17 -8.66 -1.95
N LEU A 271 5.34 -9.90 -1.48
CA LEU A 271 6.29 -10.21 -0.41
C LEU A 271 7.73 -9.91 -0.86
N ALA A 272 8.12 -10.36 -2.05
CA ALA A 272 9.45 -10.10 -2.60
C ALA A 272 9.71 -8.60 -2.80
N LEU A 273 8.77 -7.87 -3.43
CA LEU A 273 8.88 -6.43 -3.66
C LEU A 273 8.88 -5.64 -2.34
N GLY A 274 8.01 -6.01 -1.41
CA GLY A 274 7.92 -5.39 -0.08
C GLY A 274 9.18 -5.60 0.74
N ALA A 275 9.72 -6.82 0.74
CA ALA A 275 10.98 -7.15 1.43
C ALA A 275 12.18 -6.38 0.83
N LYS A 276 12.27 -6.26 -0.51
CA LYS A 276 13.30 -5.43 -1.17
C LYS A 276 13.18 -3.96 -0.77
N ALA A 277 11.96 -3.39 -0.77
CA ALA A 277 11.74 -2.02 -0.33
C ALA A 277 12.06 -1.84 1.16
N TYR A 278 11.72 -2.81 2.00
CA TYR A 278 12.05 -2.79 3.42
C TYR A 278 13.56 -2.84 3.66
N ALA A 279 14.29 -3.72 2.94
CA ALA A 279 15.76 -3.78 3.00
C ALA A 279 16.40 -2.46 2.56
N PHE A 280 15.88 -1.82 1.49
CA PHE A 280 16.31 -0.51 1.03
C PHE A 280 16.10 0.57 2.11
N ILE A 281 14.92 0.61 2.76
CA ILE A 281 14.64 1.51 3.89
C ILE A 281 15.62 1.27 5.05
N LYS A 282 16.07 0.01 5.24
CA LYS A 282 17.07 -0.38 6.21
C LYS A 282 18.52 -0.19 5.72
N ARG A 283 18.71 0.42 4.55
CA ARG A 283 20.01 0.71 3.93
C ARG A 283 20.85 -0.53 3.65
N ARG A 284 20.19 -1.64 3.30
CA ARG A 284 20.84 -2.90 2.93
C ARG A 284 20.60 -3.23 1.46
N GLY A 285 21.66 -3.74 0.80
CA GLY A 285 21.63 -4.17 -0.60
C GLY A 285 21.11 -5.60 -0.80
N TYR A 286 20.67 -6.27 0.23
CA TYR A 286 20.16 -7.63 0.20
C TYR A 286 19.01 -7.82 1.18
N VAL A 287 18.12 -8.75 0.86
CA VAL A 287 16.98 -9.13 1.70
C VAL A 287 17.39 -10.19 2.71
N ILE A 288 16.86 -10.09 3.92
CA ILE A 288 16.97 -11.10 4.97
C ILE A 288 15.56 -11.59 5.36
N PRO A 289 15.43 -12.76 6.02
CA PRO A 289 14.13 -13.30 6.43
C PRO A 289 13.26 -12.32 7.23
N GLU A 290 13.88 -11.51 8.08
CA GLU A 290 13.20 -10.51 8.91
C GLU A 290 12.50 -9.43 8.06
N ASP A 291 13.01 -9.12 6.86
CA ASP A 291 12.36 -8.17 5.95
C ASP A 291 11.06 -8.73 5.38
N VAL A 292 11.07 -10.03 5.04
CA VAL A 292 9.87 -10.76 4.60
C VAL A 292 8.85 -10.80 5.74
N ARG A 293 9.26 -11.17 6.94
CA ARG A 293 8.40 -11.21 8.14
C ARG A 293 7.79 -9.85 8.45
N ALA A 294 8.56 -8.77 8.29
CA ALA A 294 8.13 -7.40 8.58
C ALA A 294 6.98 -6.90 7.70
N VAL A 295 6.83 -7.43 6.48
CA VAL A 295 5.78 -7.03 5.55
C VAL A 295 4.68 -8.10 5.39
N CYS A 296 4.87 -9.29 5.96
CA CYS A 296 4.06 -10.46 5.72
C CYS A 296 2.58 -10.25 6.05
N ASN A 297 2.29 -9.74 7.25
CA ASN A 297 0.91 -9.46 7.67
C ASN A 297 0.22 -8.46 6.73
N ASP A 298 0.87 -7.37 6.38
CA ASP A 298 0.27 -6.34 5.51
C ASP A 298 0.05 -6.83 4.08
N VAL A 299 0.90 -7.76 3.61
CA VAL A 299 0.77 -8.35 2.27
C VAL A 299 -0.27 -9.46 2.25
N LEU A 300 -0.36 -10.32 3.26
CA LEU A 300 -1.13 -11.56 3.19
C LEU A 300 -2.51 -11.50 3.86
N ARG A 301 -2.76 -10.61 4.85
CA ARG A 301 -4.01 -10.61 5.62
C ARG A 301 -5.29 -10.50 4.78
N HIS A 302 -5.23 -9.87 3.62
CA HIS A 302 -6.37 -9.71 2.70
C HIS A 302 -6.33 -10.71 1.54
N ARG A 303 -5.45 -11.71 1.60
CA ARG A 303 -5.27 -12.74 0.58
C ARG A 303 -5.59 -14.14 1.07
N ILE A 304 -5.92 -14.25 2.35
CA ILE A 304 -6.34 -15.50 3.00
C ILE A 304 -7.80 -15.35 3.37
N GLY A 305 -8.66 -16.18 2.78
CA GLY A 305 -10.08 -16.24 3.14
C GLY A 305 -10.30 -17.25 4.25
N LEU A 306 -11.04 -16.85 5.27
CA LEU A 306 -11.40 -17.71 6.39
C LEU A 306 -12.71 -18.45 6.10
N THR A 307 -12.90 -19.60 6.75
CA THR A 307 -14.18 -20.32 6.78
C THR A 307 -15.07 -19.77 7.91
N TYR A 308 -16.37 -20.05 7.83
CA TYR A 308 -17.29 -19.73 8.93
C TYR A 308 -16.90 -20.41 10.24
N GLU A 309 -16.25 -21.57 10.19
CA GLU A 309 -15.73 -22.28 11.35
C GLU A 309 -14.64 -21.44 12.06
N ALA A 310 -13.68 -20.91 11.27
CA ALA A 310 -12.64 -20.03 11.79
C ALA A 310 -13.21 -18.75 12.41
N GLU A 311 -14.20 -18.13 11.76
CA GLU A 311 -14.89 -16.94 12.29
C GLU A 311 -15.62 -17.25 13.60
N ALA A 312 -16.29 -18.40 13.70
CA ALA A 312 -16.99 -18.84 14.93
C ALA A 312 -16.01 -19.09 16.09
N GLU A 313 -14.80 -19.54 15.79
CA GLU A 313 -13.72 -19.73 16.77
C GLU A 313 -12.92 -18.44 17.05
N ASN A 314 -13.27 -17.31 16.41
CA ASN A 314 -12.57 -16.04 16.49
C ASN A 314 -11.09 -16.11 16.02
N VAL A 315 -10.77 -17.04 15.12
CA VAL A 315 -9.43 -17.14 14.54
C VAL A 315 -9.27 -16.03 13.51
N THR A 316 -8.15 -15.31 13.59
CA THR A 316 -7.83 -14.20 12.69
C THR A 316 -6.83 -14.62 11.62
N THR A 317 -6.82 -13.92 10.49
CA THR A 317 -5.80 -14.13 9.44
C THR A 317 -4.39 -13.87 9.94
N GLU A 318 -4.23 -12.90 10.85
CA GLU A 318 -2.95 -12.58 11.49
C GLU A 318 -2.42 -13.71 12.36
N GLU A 319 -3.30 -14.41 13.07
CA GLU A 319 -2.92 -15.58 13.88
C GLU A 319 -2.40 -16.70 12.98
N ILE A 320 -3.10 -16.97 11.86
CA ILE A 320 -2.67 -17.97 10.88
C ILE A 320 -1.32 -17.59 10.26
N ILE A 321 -1.16 -16.33 9.83
CA ILE A 321 0.10 -15.84 9.26
C ILE A 321 1.25 -15.97 10.26
N ASN A 322 1.02 -15.58 11.51
CA ASN A 322 2.05 -15.66 12.55
C ASN A 322 2.46 -17.11 12.82
N GLU A 323 1.51 -18.05 12.80
CA GLU A 323 1.84 -19.46 12.99
C GLU A 323 2.60 -20.02 11.78
N ILE A 324 2.23 -19.66 10.55
CA ILE A 324 3.00 -19.98 9.34
C ILE A 324 4.43 -19.49 9.47
N LEU A 325 4.64 -18.23 9.88
CA LEU A 325 5.96 -17.63 10.07
C LEU A 325 6.79 -18.29 11.17
N ASN A 326 6.14 -18.95 12.13
CA ASN A 326 6.83 -19.69 13.20
C ASN A 326 7.14 -21.13 12.81
N THR A 327 6.43 -21.70 11.85
CA THR A 327 6.54 -23.11 11.47
C THR A 327 7.40 -23.30 10.21
N VAL A 328 7.28 -22.39 9.23
CA VAL A 328 8.10 -22.45 8.00
C VAL A 328 9.58 -22.23 8.33
N GLU A 329 10.43 -23.10 7.82
CA GLU A 329 11.88 -23.08 8.07
C GLU A 329 12.49 -21.77 7.56
N VAL A 330 13.27 -21.11 8.42
CA VAL A 330 13.97 -19.86 8.11
C VAL A 330 15.35 -20.19 7.54
N PRO A 331 15.72 -19.69 6.33
CA PRO A 331 16.98 -20.04 5.67
C PRO A 331 18.23 -19.46 6.34
#